data_ae1133a0996492d580a66691331d7a98
#
_entry.id   ae1133a0996492d580a66691331d7a98
#
_cell.length_a   1.000
_cell.length_b   1.000
_cell.length_c   1.000
_cell.angle_alpha   90.00
_cell.angle_beta   90.00
_cell.angle_gamma   90.00
#
_symmetry.space_group_name_H-M   'P 1'
#
loop_
_entity.id
_entity.type
_entity.pdbx_description
1 polymer ?
#
loop_
_entity_poly.entity_id
_entity_poly.type
_entity_poly.pdbx_seq_one_letter_code
_entity_poly.pdbx_strand_id
1 'polypeptide(L)'
;MKILIFTDLHYFGGKEKLFNAKRKLVEFAEPILDAFKEIAIKENVTCAVNLGDIIQDTNDKALDLACLSLMFDRLKEFPCPVYSVLGNHDLKMMDTVDEVASLIGQNPANFSMDAEGYHLVFLSPELRPELGTARGGSYKTQYIGEDTLAWLKEDLRQNALPTFVFTHFPMAEDPRVQDECMFMKNSADVKKILLESGHVKAVFVGHQHTPRFVEEDGIPYYIIGSPTASLLEDGIPLGVFRMIETNGDGFSVTERYAKL
;
A
#
# COMPACT_ATOMS: atom_id res chain seq x y z
N MET A 1 6.27 10.04 16.60
CA MET A 1 6.53 9.06 15.53
C MET A 1 6.54 9.74 14.17
N LYS A 2 7.42 9.30 13.26
CA LYS A 2 7.39 9.68 11.84
C LYS A 2 7.26 8.44 10.98
N ILE A 3 6.24 8.39 10.11
CA ILE A 3 6.01 7.27 9.19
C ILE A 3 6.11 7.77 7.75
N LEU A 4 7.02 7.20 6.97
CA LEU A 4 7.12 7.42 5.54
C LEU A 4 6.26 6.39 4.81
N ILE A 5 5.33 6.83 3.95
CA ILE A 5 4.40 5.95 3.23
C ILE A 5 4.60 6.10 1.74
N PHE A 6 4.77 4.97 1.04
CA PHE A 6 4.85 4.88 -0.41
C PHE A 6 4.09 3.65 -0.92
N THR A 7 3.87 3.57 -2.22
CA THR A 7 3.08 2.52 -2.88
C THR A 7 3.41 2.45 -4.37
N ASP A 8 2.99 1.38 -5.04
CA ASP A 8 2.91 1.33 -6.51
C ASP A 8 4.24 1.67 -7.22
N LEU A 9 5.35 1.10 -6.75
CA LEU A 9 6.67 1.24 -7.39
C LEU A 9 6.74 0.52 -8.73
N HIS A 10 6.00 -0.59 -8.88
CA HIS A 10 5.90 -1.38 -10.10
C HIS A 10 7.26 -1.77 -10.69
N TYR A 11 8.21 -2.18 -9.86
CA TYR A 11 9.51 -2.66 -10.34
C TYR A 11 9.37 -3.80 -11.34
N PHE A 12 10.16 -3.77 -12.41
CA PHE A 12 10.06 -4.73 -13.51
C PHE A 12 11.44 -5.27 -13.96
N GLY A 13 12.22 -5.83 -13.04
CA GLY A 13 13.47 -6.51 -13.35
C GLY A 13 14.52 -5.67 -14.09
N GLY A 14 14.50 -4.35 -13.93
CA GLY A 14 15.43 -3.42 -14.57
C GLY A 14 15.29 -3.31 -16.09
N LYS A 15 14.21 -3.82 -16.67
CA LYS A 15 13.92 -3.73 -18.11
C LYS A 15 12.89 -2.64 -18.35
N GLU A 16 13.16 -1.78 -19.34
CA GLU A 16 12.13 -0.93 -19.90
C GLU A 16 10.97 -1.81 -20.37
N LYS A 17 9.80 -1.65 -19.83
CA LYS A 17 8.60 -2.21 -20.37
C LYS A 17 7.52 -1.17 -20.51
N LEU A 18 7.13 -1.00 -21.74
CA LEU A 18 6.07 -0.17 -22.23
C LEU A 18 4.68 -0.70 -21.79
N PHE A 19 4.36 -0.56 -20.51
CA PHE A 19 2.97 -0.64 -20.11
C PHE A 19 2.34 0.74 -20.33
N ASN A 20 1.52 0.87 -21.38
CA ASN A 20 0.96 2.16 -21.76
C ASN A 20 1.97 3.29 -21.63
N ALA A 21 3.03 3.17 -22.33
CA ALA A 21 4.30 3.86 -22.52
C ALA A 21 4.52 5.22 -21.81
N LYS A 22 3.48 5.88 -21.32
CA LYS A 22 3.52 7.28 -20.90
C LYS A 22 3.24 7.51 -19.41
N ARG A 23 2.84 6.48 -18.63
CA ARG A 23 2.37 6.71 -17.25
C ARG A 23 3.12 5.98 -16.15
N LYS A 24 3.90 4.94 -16.46
CA LYS A 24 4.69 4.19 -15.46
C LYS A 24 6.15 4.16 -15.88
N LEU A 25 6.97 4.89 -15.19
CA LEU A 25 8.41 4.94 -15.41
C LEU A 25 9.09 3.95 -14.45
N VAL A 26 8.86 2.66 -14.68
CA VAL A 26 9.27 1.55 -13.80
C VAL A 26 10.78 1.43 -13.62
N GLU A 27 11.56 1.96 -14.56
CA GLU A 27 13.02 2.07 -14.48
C GLU A 27 13.50 2.97 -13.34
N PHE A 28 12.63 3.84 -12.83
CA PHE A 28 12.93 4.71 -11.68
C PHE A 28 12.58 4.08 -10.32
N ALA A 29 12.06 2.85 -10.28
CA ALA A 29 11.65 2.24 -9.01
C ALA A 29 12.81 2.15 -8.00
N GLU A 30 13.98 1.66 -8.40
CA GLU A 30 15.16 1.58 -7.52
C GLU A 30 15.73 2.96 -7.16
N PRO A 31 15.96 3.91 -8.10
CA PRO A 31 16.39 5.26 -7.75
C PRO A 31 15.44 5.98 -6.78
N ILE A 32 14.12 5.80 -6.94
CA ILE A 32 13.12 6.36 -6.03
C ILE A 32 13.25 5.75 -4.63
N LEU A 33 13.43 4.42 -4.56
CA LEU A 33 13.59 3.73 -3.28
C LEU A 33 14.85 4.20 -2.54
N ASP A 34 15.95 4.45 -3.28
CA ASP A 34 17.17 5.03 -2.71
C ASP A 34 16.93 6.44 -2.18
N ALA A 35 16.20 7.27 -2.91
CA ALA A 35 15.83 8.61 -2.45
C ALA A 35 14.95 8.56 -1.19
N PHE A 36 14.00 7.62 -1.09
CA PHE A 36 13.20 7.43 0.12
C PHE A 36 14.04 6.98 1.31
N LYS A 37 15.03 6.10 1.08
CA LYS A 37 15.98 5.67 2.11
C LYS A 37 16.80 6.85 2.64
N GLU A 38 17.30 7.72 1.75
CA GLU A 38 18.02 8.94 2.15
C GLU A 38 17.15 9.89 2.97
N ILE A 39 15.88 10.07 2.57
CA ILE A 39 14.91 10.86 3.33
C ILE A 39 14.68 10.24 4.71
N ALA A 40 14.55 8.91 4.79
CA ALA A 40 14.34 8.23 6.06
C ALA A 40 15.53 8.42 7.02
N ILE A 41 16.76 8.41 6.51
CA ILE A 41 17.99 8.73 7.29
C ILE A 41 17.93 10.18 7.77
N LYS A 42 17.76 11.11 6.84
CA LYS A 42 17.84 12.55 7.11
C LYS A 42 16.80 13.02 8.13
N GLU A 43 15.60 12.46 8.07
CA GLU A 43 14.46 12.89 8.91
C GLU A 43 14.25 12.03 10.15
N ASN A 44 15.09 11.02 10.37
CA ASN A 44 14.95 10.07 11.48
C ASN A 44 13.56 9.42 11.49
N VAL A 45 13.16 8.85 10.36
CA VAL A 45 11.87 8.16 10.21
C VAL A 45 11.82 6.96 11.16
N THR A 46 10.72 6.83 11.91
CA THR A 46 10.53 5.75 12.90
C THR A 46 10.26 4.41 12.21
N CYS A 47 9.43 4.43 11.17
CA CYS A 47 9.19 3.29 10.29
C CYS A 47 8.72 3.77 8.91
N ALA A 48 8.84 2.90 7.91
CA ALA A 48 8.25 3.13 6.59
C ALA A 48 7.13 2.11 6.34
N VAL A 49 6.19 2.48 5.47
CA VAL A 49 5.08 1.61 5.04
C VAL A 49 5.04 1.57 3.51
N ASN A 50 5.15 0.38 2.97
CA ASN A 50 4.86 0.05 1.58
C ASN A 50 3.42 -0.44 1.47
N LEU A 51 2.59 0.26 0.68
CA LEU A 51 1.18 -0.11 0.53
C LEU A 51 0.92 -1.10 -0.63
N GLY A 52 1.95 -1.78 -1.14
CA GLY A 52 1.81 -2.81 -2.16
C GLY A 52 2.07 -2.34 -3.59
N ASP A 53 1.89 -3.26 -4.53
CA ASP A 53 2.29 -3.12 -5.93
C ASP A 53 3.75 -2.67 -6.06
N ILE A 54 4.62 -3.33 -5.26
CA ILE A 54 6.05 -3.05 -5.30
C ILE A 54 6.68 -3.55 -6.61
N ILE A 55 6.10 -4.61 -7.19
CA ILE A 55 6.47 -5.11 -8.51
C ILE A 55 5.38 -4.89 -9.55
N GLN A 56 5.77 -4.90 -10.84
CA GLN A 56 4.85 -5.12 -11.94
C GLN A 56 4.88 -6.60 -12.29
N ASP A 57 3.74 -7.27 -12.28
CA ASP A 57 3.66 -8.67 -12.66
C ASP A 57 4.08 -8.91 -14.11
N THR A 58 4.75 -10.03 -14.34
CA THR A 58 5.31 -10.39 -15.65
C THR A 58 4.53 -11.50 -16.37
N ASN A 59 3.55 -12.11 -15.70
CA ASN A 59 2.90 -13.37 -16.04
C ASN A 59 3.85 -14.60 -16.02
N ASP A 60 4.98 -14.47 -15.32
CA ASP A 60 5.92 -15.54 -15.03
C ASP A 60 6.17 -15.56 -13.52
N LYS A 61 5.66 -16.58 -12.83
CA LYS A 61 5.74 -16.70 -11.38
C LYS A 61 7.18 -16.66 -10.87
N ALA A 62 8.11 -17.31 -11.56
CA ALA A 62 9.50 -17.38 -11.11
C ALA A 62 10.16 -15.99 -11.21
N LEU A 63 9.87 -15.24 -12.28
CA LEU A 63 10.38 -13.89 -12.44
C LEU A 63 9.74 -12.94 -11.43
N ASP A 64 8.42 -13.05 -11.17
CA ASP A 64 7.72 -12.23 -10.19
C ASP A 64 8.27 -12.48 -8.78
N LEU A 65 8.51 -13.74 -8.40
CA LEU A 65 9.16 -14.09 -7.12
C LEU A 65 10.58 -13.53 -7.01
N ALA A 66 11.35 -13.55 -8.11
CA ALA A 66 12.69 -12.97 -8.12
C ALA A 66 12.65 -11.44 -7.95
N CYS A 67 11.73 -10.76 -8.62
CA CYS A 67 11.52 -9.32 -8.47
C CYS A 67 11.06 -8.95 -7.05
N LEU A 68 10.11 -9.70 -6.47
CA LEU A 68 9.68 -9.53 -5.10
C LEU A 68 10.85 -9.69 -4.13
N SER A 69 11.61 -10.80 -4.23
CA SER A 69 12.76 -11.05 -3.36
C SER A 69 13.76 -9.89 -3.42
N LEU A 70 14.10 -9.42 -4.62
CA LEU A 70 15.03 -8.30 -4.80
C LEU A 70 14.50 -7.04 -4.14
N MET A 71 13.25 -6.66 -4.41
CA MET A 71 12.68 -5.42 -3.88
C MET A 71 12.53 -5.47 -2.35
N PHE A 72 12.14 -6.61 -1.79
CA PHE A 72 12.08 -6.75 -0.34
C PHE A 72 13.46 -6.79 0.32
N ASP A 73 14.49 -7.30 -0.34
CA ASP A 73 15.88 -7.17 0.14
C ASP A 73 16.31 -5.70 0.14
N ARG A 74 15.93 -4.91 -0.86
CA ARG A 74 16.16 -3.46 -0.87
C ARG A 74 15.43 -2.74 0.28
N LEU A 75 14.21 -3.18 0.65
CA LEU A 75 13.49 -2.60 1.81
C LEU A 75 14.23 -2.87 3.13
N LYS A 76 14.94 -3.98 3.27
CA LYS A 76 15.76 -4.28 4.46
C LYS A 76 16.95 -3.34 4.65
N GLU A 77 17.34 -2.60 3.61
CA GLU A 77 18.43 -1.60 3.68
C GLU A 77 17.96 -0.26 4.29
N PHE A 78 16.67 -0.09 4.56
CA PHE A 78 16.18 1.13 5.21
C PHE A 78 16.75 1.27 6.62
N PRO A 79 16.95 2.50 7.13
CA PRO A 79 17.48 2.74 8.47
C PRO A 79 16.47 2.42 9.58
N CYS A 80 15.25 2.06 9.22
CA CYS A 80 14.13 1.76 10.10
C CYS A 80 13.33 0.56 9.56
N PRO A 81 12.47 -0.07 10.38
CA PRO A 81 11.57 -1.11 9.90
C PRO A 81 10.71 -0.64 8.75
N VAL A 82 10.52 -1.50 7.74
CA VAL A 82 9.56 -1.29 6.66
C VAL A 82 8.47 -2.35 6.77
N TYR A 83 7.25 -1.90 6.99
CA TYR A 83 6.07 -2.78 7.01
C TYR A 83 5.37 -2.72 5.65
N SER A 84 4.86 -3.85 5.19
CA SER A 84 4.24 -3.94 3.86
C SER A 84 2.85 -4.52 3.92
N VAL A 85 1.93 -3.94 3.17
CA VAL A 85 0.75 -4.63 2.68
C VAL A 85 0.98 -5.04 1.23
N LEU A 86 0.22 -6.00 0.74
CA LEU A 86 0.41 -6.55 -0.59
C LEU A 86 -0.64 -5.98 -1.55
N GLY A 87 -0.23 -5.68 -2.77
CA GLY A 87 -1.10 -5.23 -3.84
C GLY A 87 -1.46 -6.36 -4.82
N ASN A 88 -2.28 -6.04 -5.81
CA ASN A 88 -2.74 -7.04 -6.77
C ASN A 88 -1.63 -7.51 -7.73
N HIS A 89 -0.67 -6.65 -8.05
CA HIS A 89 0.46 -7.04 -8.89
C HIS A 89 1.45 -7.93 -8.14
N ASP A 90 1.61 -7.76 -6.83
CA ASP A 90 2.43 -8.61 -5.99
C ASP A 90 1.87 -10.04 -5.89
N LEU A 91 0.54 -10.17 -5.99
CA LEU A 91 -0.19 -11.42 -5.76
C LEU A 91 -0.67 -12.13 -7.03
N LYS A 92 -0.59 -11.49 -8.19
CA LYS A 92 -1.24 -11.97 -9.42
C LYS A 92 -0.87 -13.39 -9.82
N MET A 93 0.40 -13.74 -9.70
CA MET A 93 0.93 -15.04 -10.10
C MET A 93 1.12 -16.00 -8.91
N MET A 94 0.75 -15.57 -7.69
CA MET A 94 0.95 -16.36 -6.48
C MET A 94 -0.22 -17.31 -6.23
N ASP A 95 0.05 -18.42 -5.56
CA ASP A 95 -0.98 -19.39 -5.18
C ASP A 95 -1.67 -19.00 -3.88
N THR A 96 -0.94 -18.42 -2.94
CA THR A 96 -1.44 -17.95 -1.65
C THR A 96 -0.82 -16.60 -1.27
N VAL A 97 -1.52 -15.85 -0.44
CA VAL A 97 -0.98 -14.61 0.17
C VAL A 97 0.20 -14.93 1.09
N ASP A 98 0.14 -16.05 1.80
CA ASP A 98 1.20 -16.50 2.72
C ASP A 98 2.52 -16.83 2.02
N GLU A 99 2.47 -17.21 0.74
CA GLU A 99 3.68 -17.40 -0.07
C GLU A 99 4.52 -16.12 -0.12
N VAL A 100 3.89 -14.98 -0.39
CA VAL A 100 4.57 -13.68 -0.42
C VAL A 100 4.88 -13.20 0.99
N ALA A 101 3.95 -13.32 1.93
CA ALA A 101 4.15 -12.93 3.33
C ALA A 101 5.36 -13.63 3.95
N SER A 102 5.54 -14.92 3.66
CA SER A 102 6.70 -15.68 4.11
C SER A 102 8.00 -15.23 3.44
N LEU A 103 7.97 -14.93 2.13
CA LEU A 103 9.12 -14.42 1.39
C LEU A 103 9.66 -13.12 1.98
N ILE A 104 8.75 -12.23 2.39
CA ILE A 104 9.12 -10.92 2.96
C ILE A 104 9.40 -10.96 4.47
N GLY A 105 9.25 -12.12 5.09
CA GLY A 105 9.43 -12.28 6.54
C GLY A 105 8.34 -11.61 7.38
N GLN A 106 7.16 -11.37 6.81
CA GLN A 106 6.00 -10.74 7.45
C GLN A 106 4.80 -11.69 7.41
N ASN A 107 4.77 -12.66 8.31
CA ASN A 107 3.70 -13.63 8.41
C ASN A 107 3.10 -13.55 9.83
N PRO A 108 1.79 -13.30 9.98
CA PRO A 108 0.78 -13.26 8.91
C PRO A 108 0.82 -11.98 8.04
N ALA A 109 0.18 -12.05 6.85
CA ALA A 109 0.08 -10.91 5.94
C ALA A 109 -0.80 -9.76 6.49
N ASN A 110 -1.78 -10.11 7.31
CA ASN A 110 -2.65 -9.20 8.05
C ASN A 110 -2.24 -9.19 9.52
N PHE A 111 -1.91 -8.03 10.04
CA PHE A 111 -1.45 -7.88 11.43
C PHE A 111 -1.67 -6.46 11.93
N SER A 112 -1.51 -6.29 13.23
CA SER A 112 -1.50 -4.98 13.88
C SER A 112 -0.35 -4.88 14.89
N MET A 113 -0.02 -3.66 15.26
CA MET A 113 0.97 -3.37 16.29
C MET A 113 0.75 -1.99 16.91
N ASP A 114 1.19 -1.83 18.14
CA ASP A 114 1.19 -0.53 18.81
C ASP A 114 2.56 0.14 18.70
N ALA A 115 2.57 1.42 18.38
CA ALA A 115 3.77 2.24 18.29
C ALA A 115 3.51 3.67 18.77
N GLU A 116 4.27 4.14 19.76
CA GLU A 116 4.23 5.52 20.28
C GLU A 116 2.81 6.05 20.56
N GLY A 117 1.93 5.19 21.12
CA GLY A 117 0.56 5.57 21.51
C GLY A 117 -0.46 5.52 20.36
N TYR A 118 -0.09 4.97 19.24
CA TYR A 118 -0.97 4.70 18.11
C TYR A 118 -1.05 3.20 17.83
N HIS A 119 -2.20 2.77 17.34
CA HIS A 119 -2.42 1.43 16.83
C HIS A 119 -2.29 1.44 15.29
N LEU A 120 -1.46 0.57 14.75
CA LEU A 120 -1.18 0.46 13.32
C LEU A 120 -1.74 -0.86 12.81
N VAL A 121 -2.67 -0.81 11.86
CA VAL A 121 -3.33 -1.99 11.28
C VAL A 121 -2.93 -2.13 9.82
N PHE A 122 -2.47 -3.32 9.43
CA PHE A 122 -2.02 -3.64 8.08
C PHE A 122 -2.93 -4.70 7.47
N LEU A 123 -3.62 -4.35 6.37
CA LEU A 123 -4.59 -5.21 5.70
C LEU A 123 -4.15 -5.49 4.27
N SER A 124 -3.69 -6.71 4.02
CA SER A 124 -3.42 -7.22 2.68
C SER A 124 -4.67 -7.88 2.10
N PRO A 125 -4.92 -7.78 0.80
CA PRO A 125 -6.06 -8.44 0.16
C PRO A 125 -5.88 -9.95 0.12
N GLU A 126 -6.98 -10.68 -0.02
CA GLU A 126 -6.96 -12.12 -0.23
C GLU A 126 -7.00 -12.48 -1.71
N LEU A 127 -6.47 -13.66 -2.03
CA LEU A 127 -6.63 -14.25 -3.36
C LEU A 127 -8.01 -14.90 -3.46
N ARG A 128 -8.84 -14.39 -4.34
CA ARG A 128 -10.21 -14.88 -4.59
C ARG A 128 -10.39 -15.20 -6.06
N PRO A 129 -9.93 -16.40 -6.51
CA PRO A 129 -9.99 -16.80 -7.92
C PRO A 129 -11.40 -16.74 -8.50
N GLU A 130 -12.43 -17.02 -7.71
CA GLU A 130 -13.84 -16.96 -8.08
C GLU A 130 -14.35 -15.54 -8.37
N LEU A 131 -13.66 -14.52 -7.88
CA LEU A 131 -13.93 -13.11 -8.17
C LEU A 131 -13.17 -12.62 -9.41
N GLY A 132 -12.36 -13.46 -10.01
CA GLY A 132 -11.61 -13.17 -11.24
C GLY A 132 -12.52 -12.76 -12.38
N THR A 133 -12.05 -11.86 -13.22
CA THR A 133 -12.74 -11.41 -14.43
C THR A 133 -12.09 -11.99 -15.68
N ALA A 134 -12.74 -11.78 -16.84
CA ALA A 134 -12.24 -12.21 -18.15
C ALA A 134 -10.86 -11.65 -18.53
N ARG A 135 -10.31 -10.72 -17.77
CA ARG A 135 -8.96 -10.15 -17.98
C ARG A 135 -7.86 -10.79 -17.13
N GLY A 136 -8.17 -11.89 -16.46
CA GLY A 136 -7.19 -12.70 -15.72
C GLY A 136 -6.55 -12.02 -14.51
N GLY A 137 -6.91 -12.48 -13.35
CA GLY A 137 -6.14 -12.32 -12.12
C GLY A 137 -6.13 -10.98 -11.40
N SER A 138 -6.07 -9.84 -12.06
CA SER A 138 -5.94 -8.52 -11.39
C SER A 138 -7.04 -8.18 -10.39
N TYR A 139 -8.24 -8.68 -10.61
CA TYR A 139 -9.40 -8.33 -9.78
C TYR A 139 -9.71 -9.33 -8.67
N LYS A 140 -9.08 -10.49 -8.66
CA LYS A 140 -9.31 -11.51 -7.62
C LYS A 140 -8.82 -11.12 -6.23
N THR A 141 -7.94 -10.12 -6.16
CA THR A 141 -7.28 -9.68 -4.94
C THR A 141 -7.92 -8.46 -4.28
N GLN A 142 -9.03 -7.96 -4.82
CA GLN A 142 -9.72 -6.76 -4.29
C GLN A 142 -10.72 -7.09 -3.19
N TYR A 143 -10.36 -7.94 -2.25
CA TYR A 143 -11.27 -8.46 -1.25
C TYR A 143 -10.55 -8.68 0.09
N ILE A 144 -11.21 -8.39 1.19
CA ILE A 144 -10.79 -8.79 2.55
C ILE A 144 -11.67 -9.93 3.01
N GLY A 145 -11.08 -11.09 3.32
CA GLY A 145 -11.82 -12.29 3.67
C GLY A 145 -12.54 -12.23 5.00
N GLU A 146 -13.49 -13.16 5.20
CA GLU A 146 -14.34 -13.18 6.38
C GLU A 146 -13.52 -13.37 7.68
N ASP A 147 -12.51 -14.23 7.66
CA ASP A 147 -11.64 -14.44 8.81
C ASP A 147 -10.83 -13.19 9.16
N THR A 148 -10.35 -12.47 8.14
CA THR A 148 -9.65 -11.19 8.32
C THR A 148 -10.59 -10.10 8.82
N LEU A 149 -11.84 -10.05 8.33
CA LEU A 149 -12.86 -9.13 8.85
C LEU A 149 -13.19 -9.41 10.32
N ALA A 150 -13.33 -10.68 10.69
CA ALA A 150 -13.58 -11.10 12.07
C ALA A 150 -12.39 -10.73 12.98
N TRP A 151 -11.17 -10.98 12.52
CA TRP A 151 -9.95 -10.57 13.22
C TRP A 151 -9.88 -9.04 13.38
N LEU A 152 -10.08 -8.27 12.32
CA LEU A 152 -10.05 -6.80 12.35
C LEU A 152 -11.05 -6.23 13.36
N LYS A 153 -12.27 -6.77 13.36
CA LYS A 153 -13.30 -6.36 14.30
C LYS A 153 -12.89 -6.61 15.75
N GLU A 154 -12.33 -7.77 16.04
CA GLU A 154 -11.90 -8.13 17.39
C GLU A 154 -10.66 -7.33 17.81
N ASP A 155 -9.69 -7.14 16.93
CA ASP A 155 -8.48 -6.36 17.14
C ASP A 155 -8.83 -4.91 17.53
N LEU A 156 -9.66 -4.24 16.73
CA LEU A 156 -10.13 -2.88 17.01
C LEU A 156 -11.01 -2.79 18.27
N ARG A 157 -11.75 -3.85 18.61
CA ARG A 157 -12.55 -3.88 19.85
C ARG A 157 -11.68 -3.98 21.11
N GLN A 158 -10.54 -4.66 21.02
CA GLN A 158 -9.61 -4.84 22.14
C GLN A 158 -8.67 -3.65 22.34
N ASN A 159 -8.50 -2.82 21.30
CA ASN A 159 -7.60 -1.68 21.32
C ASN A 159 -8.41 -0.37 21.33
N ALA A 160 -8.00 0.60 22.15
CA ALA A 160 -8.64 1.91 22.23
C ALA A 160 -7.71 3.06 21.78
N LEU A 161 -6.52 2.73 21.28
CA LEU A 161 -5.57 3.73 20.79
C LEU A 161 -6.06 4.37 19.48
N PRO A 162 -5.71 5.64 19.23
CA PRO A 162 -5.92 6.22 17.91
C PRO A 162 -5.24 5.36 16.84
N THR A 163 -6.02 4.96 15.82
CA THR A 163 -5.63 3.90 14.88
C THR A 163 -5.39 4.45 13.48
N PHE A 164 -4.30 4.03 12.85
CA PHE A 164 -4.05 4.18 11.42
C PHE A 164 -4.20 2.83 10.72
N VAL A 165 -4.92 2.83 9.59
CA VAL A 165 -5.15 1.63 8.80
C VAL A 165 -4.43 1.77 7.46
N PHE A 166 -3.65 0.75 7.09
CA PHE A 166 -2.88 0.66 5.87
C PHE A 166 -3.39 -0.50 5.03
N THR A 167 -3.78 -0.23 3.80
CA THR A 167 -4.22 -1.26 2.84
C THR A 167 -3.90 -0.81 1.41
N HIS A 168 -3.97 -1.72 0.44
CA HIS A 168 -3.67 -1.36 -0.92
C HIS A 168 -4.87 -0.72 -1.63
N PHE A 169 -6.06 -1.32 -1.49
CA PHE A 169 -7.24 -0.91 -2.26
C PHE A 169 -8.05 0.20 -1.59
N PRO A 170 -8.41 1.26 -2.34
CA PRO A 170 -9.34 2.28 -1.89
C PRO A 170 -10.70 1.70 -1.49
N MET A 171 -11.26 2.26 -0.42
CA MET A 171 -12.56 1.88 0.14
C MET A 171 -13.58 3.01 0.06
N ALA A 172 -13.14 4.26 0.24
CA ALA A 172 -14.02 5.42 0.19
C ALA A 172 -14.44 5.72 -1.25
N GLU A 173 -15.71 6.10 -1.43
CA GLU A 173 -16.23 6.47 -2.74
C GLU A 173 -15.62 7.80 -3.22
N ASP A 174 -15.16 7.82 -4.45
CA ASP A 174 -14.65 9.02 -5.12
C ASP A 174 -15.36 9.19 -6.45
N PRO A 175 -16.26 10.18 -6.61
CA PRO A 175 -17.00 10.39 -7.85
C PRO A 175 -16.13 10.73 -9.06
N ARG A 176 -14.85 11.05 -8.83
CA ARG A 176 -13.85 11.26 -9.90
C ARG A 176 -13.33 9.94 -10.49
N VAL A 177 -13.60 8.80 -9.84
CA VAL A 177 -13.16 7.46 -10.25
C VAL A 177 -14.38 6.63 -10.58
N GLN A 178 -14.61 6.36 -11.87
CA GLN A 178 -15.78 5.64 -12.35
C GLN A 178 -15.56 4.14 -12.50
N ASP A 179 -14.30 3.68 -12.49
CA ASP A 179 -13.97 2.26 -12.64
C ASP A 179 -14.06 1.56 -11.28
N GLU A 180 -15.07 0.70 -11.13
CA GLU A 180 -15.28 -0.10 -9.93
C GLU A 180 -14.10 -1.01 -9.59
N CYS A 181 -13.25 -1.33 -10.57
CA CYS A 181 -12.03 -2.10 -10.35
C CYS A 181 -10.98 -1.33 -9.54
N MET A 182 -11.15 -0.04 -9.36
CA MET A 182 -10.29 0.81 -8.56
C MET A 182 -10.61 0.79 -7.06
N PHE A 183 -11.62 0.00 -6.65
CA PHE A 183 -12.07 -0.05 -5.28
C PHE A 183 -12.11 -1.49 -4.74
N MET A 184 -11.99 -1.61 -3.42
CA MET A 184 -12.19 -2.87 -2.71
C MET A 184 -13.63 -3.36 -2.87
N LYS A 185 -13.82 -4.63 -3.23
CA LYS A 185 -15.15 -5.20 -3.53
C LYS A 185 -16.10 -5.21 -2.34
N ASN A 186 -15.59 -5.52 -1.16
CA ASN A 186 -16.36 -5.51 0.08
C ASN A 186 -15.98 -4.33 0.99
N SER A 187 -15.73 -3.18 0.39
CA SER A 187 -15.39 -1.94 1.11
C SER A 187 -16.41 -1.58 2.19
N ALA A 188 -17.70 -1.83 1.94
CA ALA A 188 -18.77 -1.54 2.90
C ALA A 188 -18.60 -2.30 4.22
N ASP A 189 -18.18 -3.57 4.17
CA ASP A 189 -17.98 -4.39 5.37
C ASP A 189 -16.79 -3.87 6.18
N VAL A 190 -15.67 -3.56 5.51
CA VAL A 190 -14.48 -3.00 6.17
C VAL A 190 -14.79 -1.63 6.76
N LYS A 191 -15.37 -0.69 5.98
CA LYS A 191 -15.74 0.65 6.45
C LYS A 191 -16.63 0.61 7.67
N LYS A 192 -17.62 -0.30 7.69
CA LYS A 192 -18.49 -0.49 8.85
C LYS A 192 -17.71 -0.84 10.11
N ILE A 193 -16.75 -1.78 10.02
CA ILE A 193 -15.92 -2.17 11.17
C ILE A 193 -15.07 -0.98 11.64
N LEU A 194 -14.45 -0.24 10.71
CA LEU A 194 -13.64 0.93 11.04
C LEU A 194 -14.47 2.01 11.75
N LEU A 195 -15.66 2.29 11.23
CA LEU A 195 -16.57 3.30 11.80
C LEU A 195 -17.08 2.90 13.20
N GLU A 196 -17.50 1.63 13.35
CA GLU A 196 -18.01 1.10 14.63
C GLU A 196 -16.93 1.12 15.74
N SER A 197 -15.64 1.08 15.41
CA SER A 197 -14.55 1.15 16.38
C SER A 197 -14.45 2.52 17.08
N GLY A 198 -14.78 3.61 16.37
CA GLY A 198 -14.78 4.99 16.87
C GLY A 198 -13.40 5.62 17.10
N HIS A 199 -12.30 4.90 16.88
CA HIS A 199 -10.94 5.40 17.13
C HIS A 199 -10.01 5.38 15.92
N VAL A 200 -10.48 4.96 14.74
CA VAL A 200 -9.75 5.10 13.48
C VAL A 200 -9.59 6.58 13.12
N LYS A 201 -8.36 7.02 12.94
CA LYS A 201 -7.99 8.41 12.66
C LYS A 201 -7.70 8.67 11.19
N ALA A 202 -7.22 7.68 10.47
CA ALA A 202 -6.96 7.79 9.04
C ALA A 202 -6.79 6.40 8.40
N VAL A 203 -7.09 6.34 7.10
CA VAL A 203 -6.84 5.18 6.23
C VAL A 203 -5.92 5.60 5.09
N PHE A 204 -4.90 4.80 4.82
CA PHE A 204 -3.91 5.04 3.78
C PHE A 204 -3.97 3.92 2.74
N VAL A 205 -4.12 4.29 1.47
CA VAL A 205 -4.33 3.36 0.35
C VAL A 205 -3.49 3.72 -0.87
N GLY A 206 -3.24 2.75 -1.73
CA GLY A 206 -2.51 2.88 -3.00
C GLY A 206 -3.42 2.70 -4.22
N HIS A 207 -2.96 1.89 -5.18
CA HIS A 207 -3.67 1.33 -6.32
C HIS A 207 -4.10 2.32 -7.42
N GLN A 208 -4.58 3.51 -7.07
CA GLN A 208 -5.10 4.49 -8.06
C GLN A 208 -4.02 5.34 -8.73
N HIS A 209 -2.77 5.26 -8.30
CA HIS A 209 -1.58 5.96 -8.80
C HIS A 209 -1.62 7.49 -8.74
N THR A 210 -2.78 8.10 -8.58
CA THR A 210 -2.94 9.55 -8.49
C THR A 210 -3.23 9.94 -7.05
N PRO A 211 -2.43 10.84 -6.44
CA PRO A 211 -2.64 11.23 -5.06
C PRO A 211 -3.99 11.95 -4.91
N ARG A 212 -4.73 11.55 -3.89
CA ARG A 212 -6.05 12.11 -3.58
C ARG A 212 -6.32 12.11 -2.09
N PHE A 213 -7.37 12.82 -1.73
CA PHE A 213 -7.94 12.84 -0.39
C PHE A 213 -9.47 12.74 -0.51
N VAL A 214 -10.05 11.89 0.30
CA VAL A 214 -11.50 11.73 0.47
C VAL A 214 -11.79 11.67 1.96
N GLU A 215 -12.87 12.29 2.41
CA GLU A 215 -13.40 12.11 3.75
C GLU A 215 -14.77 11.47 3.65
N GLU A 216 -15.00 10.36 4.34
CA GLU A 216 -16.26 9.65 4.36
C GLU A 216 -16.56 9.24 5.81
N ASP A 217 -17.75 9.55 6.29
CA ASP A 217 -18.20 9.27 7.66
C ASP A 217 -17.27 9.78 8.77
N GLY A 218 -16.59 10.91 8.52
CA GLY A 218 -15.63 11.51 9.44
C GLY A 218 -14.26 10.81 9.50
N ILE A 219 -14.03 9.81 8.67
CA ILE A 219 -12.73 9.15 8.52
C ILE A 219 -12.03 9.72 7.28
N PRO A 220 -10.79 10.26 7.41
CA PRO A 220 -9.98 10.67 6.28
C PRO A 220 -9.33 9.47 5.58
N TYR A 221 -9.44 9.40 4.25
CA TYR A 221 -8.81 8.43 3.38
C TYR A 221 -7.79 9.13 2.50
N TYR A 222 -6.53 8.74 2.63
CA TYR A 222 -5.42 9.26 1.84
C TYR A 222 -5.04 8.25 0.77
N ILE A 223 -5.33 8.59 -0.49
CA ILE A 223 -4.86 7.82 -1.64
C ILE A 223 -3.45 8.32 -1.97
N ILE A 224 -2.48 7.41 -1.89
CA ILE A 224 -1.08 7.70 -2.17
C ILE A 224 -0.85 7.49 -3.65
N GLY A 225 -0.18 8.43 -4.31
CA GLY A 225 0.16 8.29 -5.73
C GLY A 225 1.32 7.33 -5.97
N SER A 226 1.39 6.79 -7.17
CA SER A 226 2.56 6.01 -7.60
C SER A 226 3.74 6.96 -7.83
N PRO A 227 4.88 6.75 -7.16
CA PRO A 227 6.05 7.60 -7.34
C PRO A 227 6.72 7.41 -8.71
N THR A 228 6.49 6.28 -9.37
CA THR A 228 6.96 6.01 -10.74
C THR A 228 6.01 6.52 -11.82
N ALA A 229 4.83 7.06 -11.46
CA ALA A 229 3.93 7.65 -12.43
C ALA A 229 4.49 8.97 -13.00
N SER A 230 4.22 9.23 -14.28
CA SER A 230 4.46 10.52 -14.93
C SER A 230 3.12 11.16 -15.26
N LEU A 231 2.64 12.06 -14.41
CA LEU A 231 1.31 12.67 -14.58
C LEU A 231 1.28 13.68 -15.74
N LEU A 232 2.40 14.31 -16.04
CA LEU A 232 2.53 15.32 -17.11
C LEU A 232 3.01 14.70 -18.44
N GLU A 233 3.23 13.38 -18.48
CA GLU A 233 3.76 12.68 -19.65
C GLU A 233 5.10 13.24 -20.18
N ASP A 234 5.89 13.86 -19.30
CA ASP A 234 7.18 14.50 -19.59
C ASP A 234 8.38 13.57 -19.38
N GLY A 235 8.12 12.30 -19.02
CA GLY A 235 9.17 11.32 -18.72
C GLY A 235 9.84 11.52 -17.36
N ILE A 236 9.27 12.39 -16.50
CA ILE A 236 9.75 12.63 -15.15
C ILE A 236 8.85 11.86 -14.17
N PRO A 237 9.40 10.98 -13.30
CA PRO A 237 8.63 10.29 -12.31
C PRO A 237 8.16 11.27 -11.22
N LEU A 238 6.98 11.00 -10.67
CA LEU A 238 6.36 11.87 -9.67
C LEU A 238 7.17 11.92 -8.36
N GLY A 239 7.79 10.82 -7.98
CA GLY A 239 8.56 10.73 -6.74
C GLY A 239 7.73 10.96 -5.46
N VAL A 240 6.40 10.83 -5.54
CA VAL A 240 5.48 11.16 -4.45
C VAL A 240 5.55 10.15 -3.31
N PHE A 241 5.42 10.65 -2.08
CA PHE A 241 5.22 9.88 -0.87
C PHE A 241 4.43 10.69 0.15
N ARG A 242 3.97 10.05 1.22
CA ARG A 242 3.36 10.76 2.36
C ARG A 242 4.23 10.60 3.60
N MET A 243 4.21 11.63 4.45
CA MET A 243 4.80 11.60 5.77
C MET A 243 3.72 11.82 6.82
N ILE A 244 3.57 10.86 7.75
CA ILE A 244 2.81 11.09 8.98
C ILE A 244 3.79 11.57 10.04
N GLU A 245 3.43 12.62 10.76
CA GLU A 245 4.14 13.06 11.95
C GLU A 245 3.16 13.14 13.12
N THR A 246 3.41 12.41 14.20
CA THR A 246 2.61 12.47 15.41
C THR A 246 3.25 13.41 16.44
N ASN A 247 2.43 14.20 17.14
CA ASN A 247 2.87 15.13 18.16
C ASN A 247 1.85 15.14 19.33
N GLY A 248 2.19 14.45 20.42
CA GLY A 248 1.25 14.32 21.53
C GLY A 248 -0.05 13.68 21.10
N ASP A 249 -1.19 14.38 21.26
CA ASP A 249 -2.51 13.86 20.97
C ASP A 249 -2.95 14.02 19.48
N GLY A 250 -2.09 14.59 18.64
CA GLY A 250 -2.41 14.91 17.25
C GLY A 250 -1.46 14.26 16.24
N PHE A 251 -1.84 14.34 14.98
CA PHE A 251 -1.00 13.96 13.86
C PHE A 251 -1.20 14.90 12.66
N SER A 252 -0.22 14.93 11.77
CA SER A 252 -0.30 15.58 10.48
C SER A 252 0.10 14.62 9.37
N VAL A 253 -0.50 14.80 8.19
CA VAL A 253 -0.15 14.04 6.98
C VAL A 253 0.25 15.02 5.89
N THR A 254 1.47 14.92 5.41
CA THR A 254 2.00 15.80 4.36
C THR A 254 2.33 14.99 3.12
N GLU A 255 1.94 15.51 1.96
CA GLU A 255 2.38 15.00 0.66
C GLU A 255 3.72 15.62 0.33
N ARG A 256 4.66 14.79 -0.07
CA ARG A 256 6.03 15.20 -0.38
C ARG A 256 6.52 14.51 -1.66
N TYR A 257 7.59 15.05 -2.22
CA TYR A 257 8.15 14.60 -3.49
C TYR A 257 9.67 14.43 -3.34
N ALA A 258 10.16 13.22 -3.60
CA ALA A 258 11.60 12.97 -3.71
C ALA A 258 12.15 13.59 -4.99
N LYS A 259 13.33 14.14 -4.90
CA LYS A 259 14.10 14.61 -6.07
C LYS A 259 15.06 13.51 -6.46
N LEU A 260 15.04 13.13 -7.73
CA LEU A 260 15.95 12.15 -8.33
C LEU A 260 17.11 12.84 -9.00
#